data_74356d69f571abc56d2905e7d8e3882f
#
_entry.id   74356d69f571abc56d2905e7d8e3882f
#
_cell.length_a   1.000
_cell.length_b   1.000
_cell.length_c   1.000
_cell.angle_alpha   90.00
_cell.angle_beta   90.00
_cell.angle_gamma   90.00
#
_symmetry.space_group_name_H-M   'P 1'
#
loop_
_entity.id
_entity.type
_entity.pdbx_description
1 polymer ?
#
loop_
_entity_poly.entity_id
_entity_poly.type
_entity_poly.pdbx_seq_one_letter_code
_entity_poly.pdbx_strand_id
1 'polypeptide(L)'
;MKYDSHKKSILKSIVWRLLGVILLAVVTWIYTRNWFAVGLITFIHHGSFLVIFYLHERVWKKNTWPIKPVFKALTYEIILGNLVLGSITYAITGSWLAVSSITLTYIPIKLMMYPVYDLLWKSKKVVYAYVVADLLHFGHLRHLAAAKKSGDYLIVGVLSDDATMEKKPRPIISFSERVAMVAALKCVDEVVGQYEYSPLRNIEKIKPDVLMESKDHEEQPANNNVIAYGGDVIITEYY
;
A
#
# COMPACT_ATOMS: atom_id res chain seq x y z
N MET A 1 6.81 -10.56 -8.42
CA MET A 1 6.70 -9.30 -9.19
C MET A 1 6.25 -8.23 -8.22
N LYS A 2 7.20 -7.53 -7.57
CA LYS A 2 6.81 -6.46 -6.64
C LYS A 2 6.04 -5.45 -7.47
N TYR A 3 4.77 -5.34 -7.14
CA TYR A 3 3.95 -4.23 -7.60
C TYR A 3 4.74 -2.97 -7.34
N ASP A 4 5.16 -2.31 -8.40
CA ASP A 4 5.93 -1.06 -8.36
C ASP A 4 5.15 -0.07 -7.47
N SER A 5 5.55 0.02 -6.21
CA SER A 5 4.84 0.81 -5.21
C SER A 5 4.73 2.28 -5.62
N HIS A 6 5.71 2.77 -6.38
CA HIS A 6 5.73 4.14 -6.90
C HIS A 6 4.67 4.35 -8.00
N LYS A 7 4.60 3.45 -8.99
CA LYS A 7 3.57 3.53 -10.06
C LYS A 7 2.16 3.42 -9.50
N LYS A 8 1.95 2.49 -8.55
CA LYS A 8 0.66 2.35 -7.88
C LYS A 8 0.30 3.59 -7.07
N SER A 9 1.24 4.18 -6.34
CA SER A 9 1.02 5.41 -5.58
C SER A 9 0.74 6.61 -6.48
N ILE A 10 1.43 6.74 -7.60
CA ILE A 10 1.18 7.78 -8.59
C ILE A 10 -0.22 7.60 -9.20
N LEU A 11 -0.55 6.38 -9.64
CA LEU A 11 -1.87 6.08 -10.21
C LEU A 11 -3.00 6.35 -9.21
N LYS A 12 -2.83 5.91 -7.95
CA LYS A 12 -3.75 6.23 -6.85
C LYS A 12 -3.95 7.75 -6.73
N SER A 13 -2.88 8.53 -6.71
CA SER A 13 -2.96 9.98 -6.59
C SER A 13 -3.69 10.63 -7.78
N ILE A 14 -3.41 10.18 -9.00
CA ILE A 14 -4.06 10.69 -10.22
C ILE A 14 -5.56 10.37 -10.21
N VAL A 15 -5.93 9.12 -9.94
CA VAL A 15 -7.34 8.70 -9.92
C VAL A 15 -8.12 9.46 -8.84
N TRP A 16 -7.55 9.65 -7.64
CA TRP A 16 -8.18 10.45 -6.59
C TRP A 16 -8.44 11.90 -7.01
N ARG A 17 -7.48 12.51 -7.70
CA ARG A 17 -7.63 13.88 -8.22
C ARG A 17 -8.70 13.96 -9.29
N LEU A 18 -8.74 13.00 -10.22
CA LEU A 18 -9.79 12.93 -11.25
C LEU A 18 -11.18 12.77 -10.65
N LEU A 19 -11.33 11.91 -9.65
CA LEU A 19 -12.61 11.77 -8.91
C LEU A 19 -13.01 13.08 -8.23
N GLY A 20 -12.07 13.80 -7.64
CA GLY A 20 -12.32 15.12 -7.04
C GLY A 20 -12.76 16.18 -8.07
N VAL A 21 -12.13 16.20 -9.26
CA VAL A 21 -12.51 17.08 -10.38
C VAL A 21 -13.93 16.80 -10.83
N ILE A 22 -14.25 15.51 -11.08
CA ILE A 22 -15.58 15.10 -11.53
C ILE A 22 -16.65 15.43 -10.48
N LEU A 23 -16.39 15.12 -9.21
CA LEU A 23 -17.32 15.40 -8.11
C LEU A 23 -17.59 16.90 -8.00
N LEU A 24 -16.54 17.75 -8.02
CA LEU A 24 -16.70 19.20 -7.93
C LEU A 24 -17.47 19.73 -9.13
N ALA A 25 -17.19 19.26 -10.34
CA ALA A 25 -17.90 19.67 -11.55
C ALA A 25 -19.39 19.31 -11.47
N VAL A 26 -19.73 18.10 -11.04
CA VAL A 26 -21.13 17.65 -10.87
C VAL A 26 -21.85 18.51 -9.82
N VAL A 27 -21.26 18.68 -8.65
CA VAL A 27 -21.85 19.48 -7.56
C VAL A 27 -22.05 20.93 -8.02
N THR A 28 -21.03 21.54 -8.62
CA THR A 28 -21.13 22.92 -9.12
C THR A 28 -22.23 23.06 -10.18
N TRP A 29 -22.35 22.11 -11.09
CA TRP A 29 -23.39 22.12 -12.12
C TRP A 29 -24.81 22.02 -11.51
N ILE A 30 -25.02 21.17 -10.52
CA ILE A 30 -26.31 21.02 -9.84
C ILE A 30 -26.81 22.35 -9.30
N TYR A 31 -25.92 23.14 -8.67
CA TYR A 31 -26.30 24.40 -8.01
C TYR A 31 -26.25 25.61 -8.93
N THR A 32 -25.34 25.66 -9.92
CA THR A 32 -25.19 26.85 -10.76
C THR A 32 -25.91 26.75 -12.10
N ARG A 33 -26.13 25.52 -12.61
CA ARG A 33 -26.65 25.23 -13.96
C ARG A 33 -25.89 25.97 -15.07
N ASN A 34 -24.65 26.34 -14.83
CA ASN A 34 -23.82 27.14 -15.72
C ASN A 34 -22.48 26.45 -15.98
N TRP A 35 -22.30 25.95 -17.21
CA TRP A 35 -21.08 25.22 -17.60
C TRP A 35 -19.80 26.08 -17.55
N PHE A 36 -19.93 27.39 -17.80
CA PHE A 36 -18.79 28.30 -17.68
C PHE A 36 -18.32 28.41 -16.20
N ALA A 37 -19.26 28.57 -15.27
CA ALA A 37 -18.96 28.56 -13.85
C ALA A 37 -18.35 27.22 -13.39
N VAL A 38 -18.89 26.08 -13.89
CA VAL A 38 -18.34 24.75 -13.60
C VAL A 38 -16.88 24.64 -14.02
N GLY A 39 -16.58 24.98 -15.28
CA GLY A 39 -15.23 24.93 -15.81
C GLY A 39 -14.26 25.81 -15.02
N LEU A 40 -14.65 27.06 -14.78
CA LEU A 40 -13.80 28.04 -14.12
C LEU A 40 -13.54 27.72 -12.64
N ILE A 41 -14.57 27.37 -11.87
CA ILE A 41 -14.45 26.99 -10.45
C ILE A 41 -13.58 25.74 -10.34
N THR A 42 -13.84 24.69 -11.13
CA THR A 42 -13.12 23.44 -11.09
C THR A 42 -11.64 23.63 -11.46
N PHE A 43 -11.37 24.35 -12.54
CA PHE A 43 -10.00 24.59 -13.03
C PHE A 43 -9.18 25.40 -12.03
N ILE A 44 -9.70 26.53 -11.54
CA ILE A 44 -8.98 27.40 -10.62
C ILE A 44 -8.80 26.69 -9.27
N HIS A 45 -9.83 25.99 -8.75
CA HIS A 45 -9.71 25.24 -7.50
C HIS A 45 -8.60 24.20 -7.56
N HIS A 46 -8.64 23.29 -8.52
CA HIS A 46 -7.64 22.22 -8.61
C HIS A 46 -6.24 22.74 -8.98
N GLY A 47 -6.15 23.79 -9.82
CA GLY A 47 -4.89 24.45 -10.14
C GLY A 47 -4.25 25.14 -8.92
N SER A 48 -5.03 25.87 -8.15
CA SER A 48 -4.55 26.53 -6.92
C SER A 48 -4.06 25.52 -5.89
N PHE A 49 -4.71 24.37 -5.77
CA PHE A 49 -4.33 23.33 -4.81
C PHE A 49 -2.97 22.68 -5.09
N LEU A 50 -2.44 22.74 -6.30
CA LEU A 50 -1.07 22.31 -6.57
C LEU A 50 -0.05 23.19 -5.83
N VAL A 51 -0.25 24.50 -5.88
CA VAL A 51 0.63 25.47 -5.21
C VAL A 51 0.43 25.45 -3.70
N ILE A 52 -0.84 25.45 -3.26
CA ILE A 52 -1.21 25.43 -1.83
C ILE A 52 -0.68 24.17 -1.14
N PHE A 53 -0.77 23.01 -1.78
CA PHE A 53 -0.21 21.76 -1.25
C PHE A 53 1.30 21.89 -1.01
N TYR A 54 2.04 22.40 -1.98
CA TYR A 54 3.48 22.59 -1.85
C TYR A 54 3.84 23.53 -0.68
N LEU A 55 3.15 24.66 -0.58
CA LEU A 55 3.38 25.64 0.50
C LEU A 55 3.01 25.05 1.88
N HIS A 56 1.86 24.39 1.97
CA HIS A 56 1.41 23.73 3.19
C HIS A 56 2.38 22.64 3.67
N GLU A 57 2.91 21.80 2.75
CA GLU A 57 3.94 20.82 3.06
C GLU A 57 5.19 21.47 3.66
N ARG A 58 5.63 22.61 3.12
CA ARG A 58 6.80 23.33 3.65
C ARG A 58 6.60 23.88 5.04
N VAL A 59 5.41 24.43 5.32
CA VAL A 59 5.05 24.95 6.66
C VAL A 59 5.11 23.83 7.69
N TRP A 60 4.55 22.66 7.36
CA TRP A 60 4.50 21.51 8.27
C TRP A 60 5.81 20.71 8.35
N LYS A 61 6.77 20.89 7.47
CA LYS A 61 8.02 20.12 7.44
C LYS A 61 8.81 20.21 8.75
N LYS A 62 8.84 21.39 9.38
CA LYS A 62 9.61 21.67 10.61
C LYS A 62 8.88 21.23 11.89
N ASN A 63 7.63 20.87 11.83
CA ASN A 63 6.82 20.53 13.00
C ASN A 63 7.02 19.06 13.39
N THR A 64 7.30 18.79 14.69
CA THR A 64 7.58 17.46 15.25
C THR A 64 6.46 16.94 16.16
N TRP A 65 5.29 17.56 16.20
CA TRP A 65 4.19 17.16 17.09
C TRP A 65 3.70 15.73 16.78
N PRO A 66 3.40 14.90 17.80
CA PRO A 66 2.96 13.51 17.59
C PRO A 66 1.61 13.42 16.84
N ILE A 67 0.74 14.41 16.99
CA ILE A 67 -0.57 14.51 16.32
C ILE A 67 -0.52 15.30 15.00
N LYS A 68 0.69 15.64 14.52
CA LYS A 68 0.93 16.35 13.27
C LYS A 68 0.13 15.82 12.07
N PRO A 69 0.02 14.51 11.81
CA PRO A 69 -0.72 14.03 10.62
C PRO A 69 -2.18 14.46 10.64
N VAL A 70 -2.83 14.43 11.80
CA VAL A 70 -4.24 14.79 11.96
C VAL A 70 -4.43 16.29 11.73
N PHE A 71 -3.64 17.13 12.43
CA PHE A 71 -3.75 18.59 12.27
C PHE A 71 -3.40 19.05 10.86
N LYS A 72 -2.43 18.41 10.24
CA LYS A 72 -2.05 18.68 8.85
C LYS A 72 -3.21 18.38 7.90
N ALA A 73 -3.89 17.25 8.07
CA ALA A 73 -5.06 16.91 7.26
C ALA A 73 -6.23 17.89 7.49
N LEU A 74 -6.52 18.22 8.75
CA LEU A 74 -7.57 19.18 9.10
C LEU A 74 -7.32 20.56 8.51
N THR A 75 -6.10 21.10 8.65
CA THR A 75 -5.76 22.41 8.11
C THR A 75 -5.81 22.45 6.59
N TYR A 76 -5.41 21.38 5.93
CA TYR A 76 -5.43 21.30 4.48
C TYR A 76 -6.85 21.16 3.91
N GLU A 77 -7.63 20.21 4.39
CA GLU A 77 -8.95 19.91 3.81
C GLU A 77 -10.04 20.86 4.36
N ILE A 78 -10.08 21.12 5.67
CA ILE A 78 -11.17 21.88 6.27
C ILE A 78 -10.92 23.40 6.16
N ILE A 79 -9.72 23.87 6.48
CA ILE A 79 -9.46 25.32 6.49
C ILE A 79 -9.15 25.80 5.07
N LEU A 80 -8.05 25.32 4.47
CA LEU A 80 -7.63 25.77 3.15
C LEU A 80 -8.63 25.36 2.06
N GLY A 81 -9.20 24.13 2.15
CA GLY A 81 -10.20 23.65 1.22
C GLY A 81 -11.43 24.54 1.14
N ASN A 82 -12.00 24.89 2.30
CA ASN A 82 -13.19 25.75 2.35
C ASN A 82 -12.88 27.19 1.96
N LEU A 83 -11.77 27.76 2.43
CA LEU A 83 -11.40 29.16 2.10
C LEU A 83 -11.20 29.32 0.59
N VAL A 84 -10.44 28.43 -0.03
CA VAL A 84 -10.13 28.52 -1.46
C VAL A 84 -11.37 28.25 -2.32
N LEU A 85 -12.10 27.17 -2.05
CA LEU A 85 -13.31 26.85 -2.82
C LEU A 85 -14.37 27.93 -2.64
N GLY A 86 -14.59 28.37 -1.41
CA GLY A 86 -15.56 29.43 -1.10
C GLY A 86 -15.22 30.76 -1.76
N SER A 87 -13.98 31.19 -1.69
CA SER A 87 -13.52 32.44 -2.34
C SER A 87 -13.68 32.40 -3.86
N ILE A 88 -13.28 31.30 -4.49
CA ILE A 88 -13.42 31.12 -5.95
C ILE A 88 -14.89 31.10 -6.35
N THR A 89 -15.71 30.34 -5.62
CA THR A 89 -17.14 30.23 -5.90
C THR A 89 -17.83 31.57 -5.77
N TYR A 90 -17.53 32.32 -4.70
CA TYR A 90 -18.09 33.69 -4.52
C TYR A 90 -17.66 34.64 -5.62
N ALA A 91 -16.39 34.65 -5.97
CA ALA A 91 -15.86 35.55 -7.02
C ALA A 91 -16.51 35.30 -8.40
N ILE A 92 -16.90 34.07 -8.68
CA ILE A 92 -17.49 33.68 -9.97
C ILE A 92 -19.01 33.81 -9.97
N THR A 93 -19.68 33.46 -8.86
CA THR A 93 -21.14 33.41 -8.79
C THR A 93 -21.79 34.63 -8.14
N GLY A 94 -21.02 35.39 -7.33
CA GLY A 94 -21.55 36.50 -6.50
C GLY A 94 -22.54 36.06 -5.42
N SER A 95 -22.68 34.77 -5.16
CA SER A 95 -23.73 34.19 -4.34
C SER A 95 -23.19 33.38 -3.14
N TRP A 96 -23.48 33.87 -1.93
CA TRP A 96 -23.18 33.09 -0.70
C TRP A 96 -23.97 31.79 -0.59
N LEU A 97 -25.18 31.75 -1.19
CA LEU A 97 -25.97 30.53 -1.25
C LEU A 97 -25.26 29.45 -2.11
N ALA A 98 -24.68 29.85 -3.25
CA ALA A 98 -23.89 28.93 -4.07
C ALA A 98 -22.64 28.45 -3.32
N VAL A 99 -21.94 29.37 -2.61
CA VAL A 99 -20.77 28.99 -1.78
C VAL A 99 -21.15 27.94 -0.74
N SER A 100 -22.16 28.22 0.08
CA SER A 100 -22.56 27.28 1.15
C SER A 100 -23.08 25.97 0.59
N SER A 101 -23.90 25.98 -0.45
CA SER A 101 -24.43 24.76 -1.06
C SER A 101 -23.34 23.87 -1.66
N ILE A 102 -22.40 24.45 -2.40
CA ILE A 102 -21.31 23.70 -3.03
C ILE A 102 -20.35 23.16 -1.98
N THR A 103 -19.90 23.99 -1.02
CA THR A 103 -18.93 23.55 0.00
C THR A 103 -19.50 22.51 0.95
N LEU A 104 -20.74 22.71 1.44
CA LEU A 104 -21.42 21.77 2.33
C LEU A 104 -21.81 20.44 1.66
N THR A 105 -21.85 20.41 0.34
CA THR A 105 -22.12 19.16 -0.41
C THR A 105 -20.82 18.48 -0.82
N TYR A 106 -19.89 19.21 -1.43
CA TYR A 106 -18.65 18.66 -1.98
C TYR A 106 -17.74 18.05 -0.92
N ILE A 107 -17.48 18.79 0.18
CA ILE A 107 -16.48 18.38 1.17
C ILE A 107 -16.92 17.12 1.94
N PRO A 108 -18.15 17.01 2.50
CA PRO A 108 -18.59 15.80 3.16
C PRO A 108 -18.59 14.58 2.24
N ILE A 109 -19.07 14.71 0.99
CA ILE A 109 -19.06 13.60 0.04
C ILE A 109 -17.61 13.14 -0.22
N LYS A 110 -16.69 14.06 -0.47
CA LYS A 110 -15.27 13.76 -0.68
C LYS A 110 -14.66 13.05 0.53
N LEU A 111 -14.96 13.52 1.76
CA LEU A 111 -14.49 12.88 2.99
C LEU A 111 -15.05 11.47 3.17
N MET A 112 -16.33 11.25 2.85
CA MET A 112 -16.93 9.91 2.92
C MET A 112 -16.41 8.96 1.84
N MET A 113 -16.06 9.46 0.68
CA MET A 113 -15.47 8.67 -0.41
C MET A 113 -14.04 8.20 -0.10
N TYR A 114 -13.27 8.99 0.67
CA TYR A 114 -11.85 8.71 0.88
C TYR A 114 -11.56 7.35 1.54
N PRO A 115 -12.21 6.96 2.64
CA PRO A 115 -11.98 5.66 3.27
C PRO A 115 -12.27 4.47 2.33
N VAL A 116 -13.37 4.56 1.56
CA VAL A 116 -13.72 3.53 0.58
C VAL A 116 -12.69 3.46 -0.53
N TYR A 117 -12.28 4.62 -1.04
CA TYR A 117 -11.23 4.73 -2.04
C TYR A 117 -9.90 4.16 -1.54
N ASP A 118 -9.49 4.52 -0.32
CA ASP A 118 -8.24 4.03 0.28
C ASP A 118 -8.25 2.51 0.45
N LEU A 119 -9.38 1.95 0.86
CA LEU A 119 -9.57 0.49 0.99
C LEU A 119 -9.38 -0.24 -0.35
N LEU A 120 -9.88 0.32 -1.46
CA LEU A 120 -9.72 -0.24 -2.81
C LEU A 120 -8.25 -0.26 -3.27
N TRP A 121 -7.43 0.66 -2.74
CA TRP A 121 -6.02 0.78 -3.08
C TRP A 121 -5.07 0.16 -2.05
N LYS A 122 -5.60 -0.45 -1.00
CA LYS A 122 -4.79 -1.09 0.03
C LYS A 122 -3.87 -2.13 -0.61
N SER A 123 -2.57 -1.97 -0.40
CA SER A 123 -1.60 -2.96 -0.83
C SER A 123 -1.67 -4.15 0.11
N LYS A 124 -1.64 -5.36 -0.44
CA LYS A 124 -1.50 -6.56 0.38
C LYS A 124 -0.12 -6.55 1.04
N LYS A 125 -0.08 -6.80 2.33
CA LYS A 125 1.17 -7.04 3.06
C LYS A 125 1.72 -8.39 2.64
N VAL A 126 2.83 -8.40 1.92
CA VAL A 126 3.45 -9.62 1.35
C VAL A 126 4.40 -10.22 2.37
N VAL A 127 4.20 -11.48 2.66
CA VAL A 127 5.09 -12.30 3.50
C VAL A 127 5.84 -13.27 2.61
N TYR A 128 7.13 -13.39 2.81
CA TYR A 128 7.96 -14.43 2.22
C TYR A 128 8.43 -15.40 3.30
N ALA A 129 8.24 -16.68 3.06
CA ALA A 129 8.80 -17.76 3.84
C ALA A 129 9.45 -18.77 2.89
N TYR A 130 10.33 -19.64 3.37
CA TYR A 130 10.93 -20.65 2.53
C TYR A 130 11.13 -21.96 3.28
N VAL A 131 11.04 -23.05 2.55
CA VAL A 131 11.11 -24.42 3.10
C VAL A 131 11.75 -25.36 2.09
N VAL A 132 12.35 -26.45 2.58
CA VAL A 132 12.74 -27.57 1.73
C VAL A 132 11.50 -28.42 1.40
N ALA A 133 10.65 -28.67 2.37
CA ALA A 133 9.40 -29.44 2.28
C ALA A 133 9.59 -30.89 1.81
N ASP A 134 10.73 -31.52 2.13
CA ASP A 134 11.01 -32.92 1.73
C ASP A 134 10.01 -33.88 2.36
N LEU A 135 9.83 -33.79 3.68
CA LEU A 135 8.77 -34.49 4.41
C LEU A 135 7.92 -33.45 5.12
N LEU A 136 6.78 -33.12 4.55
CA LEU A 136 5.87 -32.18 5.18
C LEU A 136 5.34 -32.75 6.50
N HIS A 137 5.63 -32.03 7.57
CA HIS A 137 5.17 -32.36 8.93
C HIS A 137 4.53 -31.15 9.59
N PHE A 138 3.97 -31.35 10.77
CA PHE A 138 3.22 -30.29 11.50
C PHE A 138 4.05 -29.04 11.77
N GLY A 139 5.37 -29.13 11.98
CA GLY A 139 6.27 -27.98 12.14
C GLY A 139 6.26 -27.06 10.93
N HIS A 140 6.34 -27.60 9.71
CA HIS A 140 6.22 -26.79 8.47
C HIS A 140 4.85 -26.10 8.39
N LEU A 141 3.75 -26.82 8.71
CA LEU A 141 2.42 -26.24 8.68
C LEU A 141 2.26 -25.09 9.69
N ARG A 142 2.80 -25.26 10.90
CA ARG A 142 2.79 -24.18 11.92
C ARG A 142 3.57 -22.96 11.46
N HIS A 143 4.77 -23.15 10.91
CA HIS A 143 5.61 -22.08 10.39
C HIS A 143 4.90 -21.32 9.27
N LEU A 144 4.37 -22.00 8.26
CA LEU A 144 3.67 -21.38 7.15
C LEU A 144 2.34 -20.74 7.57
N ALA A 145 1.62 -21.34 8.53
CA ALA A 145 0.42 -20.74 9.09
C ALA A 145 0.72 -19.48 9.92
N ALA A 146 1.84 -19.43 10.64
CA ALA A 146 2.32 -18.25 11.34
C ALA A 146 2.73 -17.16 10.34
N ALA A 147 3.43 -17.55 9.27
CA ALA A 147 3.78 -16.64 8.17
C ALA A 147 2.52 -16.01 7.55
N LYS A 148 1.49 -16.80 7.26
CA LYS A 148 0.22 -16.29 6.72
C LYS A 148 -0.48 -15.29 7.63
N LYS A 149 -0.39 -15.47 8.95
CA LYS A 149 -0.97 -14.51 9.92
C LYS A 149 -0.23 -13.18 9.98
N SER A 150 1.01 -13.12 9.51
CA SER A 150 1.83 -11.92 9.53
C SER A 150 1.57 -10.96 8.37
N GLY A 151 0.73 -11.37 7.38
CA GLY A 151 0.36 -10.52 6.26
C GLY A 151 -0.83 -11.02 5.46
N ASP A 152 -1.12 -10.32 4.38
CA ASP A 152 -2.30 -10.58 3.53
C ASP A 152 -2.00 -11.61 2.43
N TYR A 153 -0.73 -11.75 2.01
CA TYR A 153 -0.32 -12.60 0.89
C TYR A 153 0.98 -13.33 1.21
N LEU A 154 0.92 -14.66 1.29
CA LEU A 154 2.07 -15.51 1.59
C LEU A 154 2.66 -16.11 0.33
N ILE A 155 3.91 -15.78 0.05
CA ILE A 155 4.74 -16.40 -0.98
C ILE A 155 5.70 -17.36 -0.30
N VAL A 156 5.74 -18.61 -0.75
CA VAL A 156 6.64 -19.62 -0.20
C VAL A 156 7.69 -20.02 -1.23
N GLY A 157 8.97 -19.83 -0.87
CA GLY A 157 10.11 -20.35 -1.60
C GLY A 157 10.31 -21.83 -1.28
N VAL A 158 10.28 -22.69 -2.29
CA VAL A 158 10.68 -24.11 -2.15
C VAL A 158 12.10 -24.25 -2.67
N LEU A 159 13.01 -24.76 -1.82
CA LEU A 159 14.40 -24.96 -2.21
C LEU A 159 14.49 -26.04 -3.28
N SER A 160 15.26 -25.77 -4.34
CA SER A 160 15.64 -26.79 -5.33
C SER A 160 16.50 -27.89 -4.67
N ASP A 161 16.68 -29.01 -5.35
CA ASP A 161 17.54 -30.08 -4.83
C ASP A 161 18.97 -29.59 -4.65
N ASP A 162 19.51 -28.86 -5.64
CA ASP A 162 20.85 -28.28 -5.57
C ASP A 162 21.00 -27.27 -4.43
N ALA A 163 20.03 -26.34 -4.30
CA ALA A 163 20.02 -25.39 -3.21
C ALA A 163 19.96 -26.07 -1.82
N THR A 164 19.21 -27.16 -1.72
CA THR A 164 19.14 -27.92 -0.48
C THR A 164 20.47 -28.59 -0.15
N MET A 165 21.13 -29.18 -1.16
CA MET A 165 22.41 -29.90 -1.02
C MET A 165 23.60 -28.98 -0.66
N GLU A 166 23.45 -27.67 -0.74
CA GLU A 166 24.47 -26.75 -0.21
C GLU A 166 24.72 -26.93 1.31
N LYS A 167 23.69 -27.32 2.08
CA LYS A 167 23.79 -27.47 3.55
C LYS A 167 23.07 -28.66 4.15
N LYS A 168 22.31 -29.39 3.38
CA LYS A 168 21.50 -30.56 3.83
C LYS A 168 21.65 -31.74 2.88
N PRO A 169 21.34 -32.95 3.28
CA PRO A 169 21.27 -34.09 2.38
C PRO A 169 20.29 -33.86 1.23
N ARG A 170 20.47 -34.60 0.15
CA ARG A 170 19.57 -34.58 -1.00
C ARG A 170 18.15 -34.96 -0.58
N PRO A 171 17.14 -34.17 -0.97
CA PRO A 171 15.74 -34.48 -0.70
C PRO A 171 15.31 -35.83 -1.32
N ILE A 172 14.42 -36.53 -0.64
CA ILE A 172 13.84 -37.80 -1.12
C ILE A 172 12.76 -37.51 -2.17
N ILE A 173 11.94 -36.48 -1.92
CA ILE A 173 10.83 -36.09 -2.78
C ILE A 173 11.37 -35.10 -3.84
N SER A 174 10.99 -35.31 -5.09
CA SER A 174 11.44 -34.46 -6.19
C SER A 174 11.00 -32.99 -6.00
N PHE A 175 11.80 -32.07 -6.52
CA PHE A 175 11.50 -30.62 -6.42
C PHE A 175 10.08 -30.28 -6.91
N SER A 176 9.65 -30.84 -8.03
CA SER A 176 8.32 -30.59 -8.60
C SER A 176 7.18 -31.04 -7.69
N GLU A 177 7.33 -32.20 -7.05
CA GLU A 177 6.34 -32.74 -6.11
C GLU A 177 6.30 -31.88 -4.83
N ARG A 178 7.46 -31.45 -4.30
CA ARG A 178 7.56 -30.59 -3.14
C ARG A 178 6.87 -29.24 -3.40
N VAL A 179 7.07 -28.65 -4.59
CA VAL A 179 6.37 -27.45 -5.04
C VAL A 179 4.85 -27.66 -5.08
N ALA A 180 4.39 -28.79 -5.66
CA ALA A 180 2.96 -29.10 -5.75
C ALA A 180 2.32 -29.29 -4.37
N MET A 181 3.01 -29.99 -3.45
CA MET A 181 2.54 -30.18 -2.07
C MET A 181 2.40 -28.84 -1.32
N VAL A 182 3.39 -27.96 -1.41
CA VAL A 182 3.34 -26.65 -0.76
C VAL A 182 2.25 -25.78 -1.38
N ALA A 183 2.08 -25.81 -2.69
CA ALA A 183 1.04 -25.06 -3.39
C ALA A 183 -0.39 -25.52 -3.01
N ALA A 184 -0.56 -26.77 -2.59
CA ALA A 184 -1.85 -27.28 -2.13
C ALA A 184 -2.22 -26.85 -0.70
N LEU A 185 -1.31 -26.22 0.04
CA LEU A 185 -1.58 -25.76 1.41
C LEU A 185 -2.48 -24.53 1.42
N LYS A 186 -3.58 -24.61 2.15
CA LYS A 186 -4.58 -23.52 2.23
C LYS A 186 -4.03 -22.16 2.69
N CYS A 187 -2.94 -22.16 3.44
CA CYS A 187 -2.31 -20.92 3.94
C CYS A 187 -1.36 -20.26 2.92
N VAL A 188 -1.02 -20.95 1.81
CA VAL A 188 -0.08 -20.46 0.79
C VAL A 188 -0.84 -19.85 -0.36
N ASP A 189 -0.48 -18.63 -0.75
CA ASP A 189 -1.10 -17.94 -1.88
C ASP A 189 -0.28 -18.11 -3.17
N GLU A 190 1.06 -18.23 -3.07
CA GLU A 190 1.94 -18.40 -4.20
C GLU A 190 3.18 -19.23 -3.82
N VAL A 191 3.66 -20.06 -4.73
CA VAL A 191 4.91 -20.80 -4.56
C VAL A 191 5.90 -20.39 -5.64
N VAL A 192 7.14 -20.18 -5.23
CA VAL A 192 8.26 -19.84 -6.13
C VAL A 192 9.43 -20.80 -5.88
N GLY A 193 10.21 -21.09 -6.91
CA GLY A 193 11.46 -21.84 -6.75
C GLY A 193 12.51 -20.98 -6.02
N GLN A 194 13.24 -21.62 -5.10
CA GLN A 194 14.43 -21.05 -4.48
C GLN A 194 15.65 -21.87 -4.90
N TYR A 195 16.49 -21.29 -5.74
CA TYR A 195 17.62 -21.99 -6.40
C TYR A 195 18.97 -21.79 -5.71
N GLU A 196 18.99 -21.10 -4.59
CA GLU A 196 20.11 -20.89 -3.70
C GLU A 196 19.65 -21.17 -2.27
N TYR A 197 20.54 -21.64 -1.40
CA TYR A 197 20.18 -21.88 0.00
C TYR A 197 19.75 -20.56 0.69
N SER A 198 20.46 -19.48 0.39
CA SER A 198 20.07 -18.14 0.85
C SER A 198 18.82 -17.64 0.12
N PRO A 199 17.84 -17.08 0.82
CA PRO A 199 16.65 -16.49 0.22
C PRO A 199 16.92 -15.15 -0.49
N LEU A 200 18.15 -14.65 -0.48
CA LEU A 200 18.54 -13.29 -0.89
C LEU A 200 18.00 -12.93 -2.28
N ARG A 201 18.24 -13.78 -3.28
CA ARG A 201 17.80 -13.54 -4.66
C ARG A 201 16.29 -13.39 -4.81
N ASN A 202 15.53 -14.23 -4.10
CA ASN A 202 14.07 -14.12 -4.10
C ASN A 202 13.60 -12.88 -3.33
N ILE A 203 14.25 -12.53 -2.22
CA ILE A 203 13.98 -11.31 -1.45
C ILE A 203 14.22 -10.06 -2.30
N GLU A 204 15.32 -9.97 -3.03
CA GLU A 204 15.63 -8.84 -3.92
C GLU A 204 14.59 -8.68 -5.04
N LYS A 205 14.09 -9.78 -5.57
CA LYS A 205 13.10 -9.81 -6.64
C LYS A 205 11.68 -9.51 -6.14
N ILE A 206 11.28 -10.14 -5.02
CA ILE A 206 9.92 -10.05 -4.45
C ILE A 206 9.80 -8.77 -3.61
N LYS A 207 10.84 -8.45 -2.84
CA LYS A 207 10.90 -7.40 -1.81
C LYS A 207 9.69 -7.50 -0.87
N PRO A 208 9.55 -8.57 -0.13
CA PRO A 208 8.42 -8.76 0.77
C PRO A 208 8.39 -7.71 1.88
N ASP A 209 7.20 -7.45 2.42
CA ASP A 209 7.05 -6.58 3.59
C ASP A 209 7.48 -7.30 4.88
N VAL A 210 7.40 -8.64 4.87
CA VAL A 210 7.83 -9.49 5.99
C VAL A 210 8.59 -10.69 5.45
N LEU A 211 9.76 -10.96 6.03
CA LEU A 211 10.46 -12.24 5.91
C LEU A 211 10.18 -13.07 7.15
N MET A 212 9.66 -14.29 6.95
CA MET A 212 9.49 -15.24 8.02
C MET A 212 10.68 -16.19 8.05
N GLU A 213 11.44 -16.14 9.13
CA GLU A 213 12.61 -16.98 9.37
C GLU A 213 12.38 -18.00 10.48
N SER A 214 13.11 -19.11 10.41
CA SER A 214 13.24 -20.00 11.55
C SER A 214 14.43 -19.56 12.42
N LYS A 215 14.41 -19.94 13.69
CA LYS A 215 15.49 -19.63 14.64
C LYS A 215 16.87 -20.07 14.16
N ASP A 216 16.95 -21.15 13.44
CA ASP A 216 18.21 -21.68 12.87
C ASP A 216 18.84 -20.76 11.81
N HIS A 217 18.09 -19.74 11.35
CA HIS A 217 18.48 -18.81 10.28
C HIS A 217 18.49 -17.35 10.75
N GLU A 218 18.52 -17.09 12.06
CA GLU A 218 18.44 -15.74 12.64
C GLU A 218 19.54 -14.79 12.15
N GLU A 219 20.74 -15.30 11.89
CA GLU A 219 21.92 -14.49 11.49
C GLU A 219 22.19 -14.46 9.99
N GLN A 220 21.19 -14.67 9.14
CA GLN A 220 21.42 -14.65 7.70
C GLN A 220 21.58 -13.22 7.13
N PRO A 221 22.54 -13.00 6.19
CA PRO A 221 22.71 -11.70 5.52
C PRO A 221 21.43 -11.18 4.84
N ALA A 222 20.56 -12.10 4.40
CA ALA A 222 19.28 -11.79 3.79
C ALA A 222 18.35 -10.97 4.69
N ASN A 223 18.43 -11.17 6.02
CA ASN A 223 17.64 -10.45 7.02
C ASN A 223 17.96 -8.95 6.99
N ASN A 224 19.24 -8.59 6.89
CA ASN A 224 19.68 -7.20 6.82
C ASN A 224 19.16 -6.50 5.55
N ASN A 225 19.04 -7.22 4.45
CA ASN A 225 18.51 -6.66 3.21
C ASN A 225 17.00 -6.33 3.32
N VAL A 226 16.23 -7.17 4.02
CA VAL A 226 14.81 -6.90 4.28
C VAL A 226 14.65 -5.65 5.13
N ILE A 227 15.41 -5.54 6.21
CA ILE A 227 15.40 -4.38 7.10
C ILE A 227 15.84 -3.11 6.37
N ALA A 228 16.84 -3.18 5.51
CA ALA A 228 17.40 -2.04 4.77
C ALA A 228 16.39 -1.34 3.86
N TYR A 229 15.41 -2.05 3.31
CA TYR A 229 14.34 -1.43 2.51
C TYR A 229 13.03 -1.21 3.29
N GLY A 230 13.06 -1.37 4.62
CA GLY A 230 11.93 -1.09 5.51
C GLY A 230 10.93 -2.24 5.68
N GLY A 231 11.34 -3.48 5.39
CA GLY A 231 10.58 -4.67 5.73
C GLY A 231 10.91 -5.19 7.14
N ASP A 232 10.05 -6.07 7.64
CA ASP A 232 10.19 -6.72 8.94
C ASP A 232 10.77 -8.14 8.80
N VAL A 233 11.54 -8.60 9.78
CA VAL A 233 11.97 -10.00 9.91
C VAL A 233 11.32 -10.57 11.16
N ILE A 234 10.55 -11.65 11.00
CA ILE A 234 9.90 -12.36 12.10
C ILE A 234 10.53 -13.74 12.23
N ILE A 235 11.08 -14.02 13.42
CA ILE A 235 11.69 -15.30 13.73
C ILE A 235 10.69 -16.18 14.45
N THR A 236 10.49 -17.40 13.94
CA THR A 236 9.64 -18.40 14.59
C THR A 236 10.48 -19.48 15.25
N GLU A 237 10.10 -19.88 16.45
CA GLU A 237 10.68 -21.04 17.08
C GLU A 237 10.21 -22.34 16.41
N TYR A 238 11.15 -23.25 16.13
CA TYR A 238 10.83 -24.63 15.78
C TYR A 238 10.38 -25.34 17.05
N TYR A 239 9.24 -26.01 16.98
CA TYR A 239 8.81 -27.00 17.96
C TYR A 239 8.74 -28.37 17.32
#